data_cc555c6567a835b73f356efd6871ad92
#
_entry.id   cc555c6567a835b73f356efd6871ad92
#
_cell.length_a   1.000
_cell.length_b   1.000
_cell.length_c   1.000
_cell.angle_alpha   90.00
_cell.angle_beta   90.00
_cell.angle_gamma   90.00
#
_symmetry.space_group_name_H-M   'P 1'
#
loop_
_entity.id
_entity.type
_entity.pdbx_description
1 polymer ?
#
loop_
_entity_poly.entity_id
_entity_poly.type
_entity_poly.pdbx_seq_one_letter_code
_entity_poly.pdbx_strand_id
1 'polypeptide(L)'
;QANRRSNPDAKAPETPEEYIEQKGNGDIMGSMMVGMVDSLNIPEEQFMNNKPAWLGDEPQLADKVEYTKDCEVLVIGAGQAGTAAALRCAEEGLNTSCCEVQTWEEYDNYACDLTTYNSKFFLDKGAEKYDPMDIFTEYMVKALGHANQKIVKDYATRSGEALDWMLAELDPDYVAKYAHAVNYKGNKHFQNPCSHSYYYVGMTQWRDTGTDTNTNNNMWPYTVRLLQQKAVEKGCEYIYGAQGLTLGHENGKVTGAIFTDIDGKYFQVNADAVIVAAGDFGGNPDMRLKAQLKGDETPEQIERMKEE
;
A
#
# COMPACT_ATOMS: atom_id res chain seq x y z
N GLN A 1 5.33 6.03 16.85
CA GLN A 1 6.28 5.80 15.75
C GLN A 1 7.47 6.70 16.00
N ALA A 2 8.65 6.09 16.24
CA ALA A 2 9.87 6.87 16.28
C ALA A 2 9.95 7.65 14.97
N ASN A 3 10.13 8.98 15.07
CA ASN A 3 10.43 9.82 13.92
C ASN A 3 11.46 9.11 13.06
N ARG A 4 11.06 8.53 11.94
CA ARG A 4 12.00 8.21 10.89
C ARG A 4 12.60 9.54 10.50
N ARG A 5 13.77 9.83 11.04
CA ARG A 5 14.54 10.97 10.57
C ARG A 5 14.85 10.67 9.13
N SER A 6 14.35 11.50 8.24
CA SER A 6 14.73 11.43 6.84
C SER A 6 16.26 11.47 6.78
N ASN A 7 16.84 10.61 5.96
CA ASN A 7 18.25 10.70 5.66
C ASN A 7 18.47 12.00 4.86
N PRO A 8 19.19 13.00 5.39
CA PRO A 8 19.37 14.28 4.71
C PRO A 8 20.16 14.16 3.38
N ASP A 9 20.84 13.02 3.19
CA ASP A 9 21.62 12.72 1.99
C ASP A 9 20.83 11.84 1.00
N ALA A 10 19.60 11.42 1.35
CA ALA A 10 18.75 10.65 0.45
C ALA A 10 18.39 11.46 -0.79
N LYS A 11 18.39 10.79 -1.94
CA LYS A 11 17.97 11.35 -3.22
C LYS A 11 16.95 10.44 -3.87
N ALA A 12 15.88 11.04 -4.38
CA ALA A 12 14.92 10.33 -5.19
C ALA A 12 15.58 9.88 -6.51
N PRO A 13 15.40 8.61 -6.93
CA PRO A 13 15.91 8.17 -8.22
C PRO A 13 15.14 8.84 -9.35
N GLU A 14 15.85 9.36 -10.34
CA GLU A 14 15.25 9.99 -11.52
C GLU A 14 15.03 9.00 -12.66
N THR A 15 15.82 7.92 -12.69
CA THR A 15 15.75 6.87 -13.71
C THR A 15 15.59 5.47 -13.08
N PRO A 16 15.08 4.49 -13.86
CA PRO A 16 15.04 3.10 -13.41
C PRO A 16 16.41 2.55 -13.04
N GLU A 17 17.43 2.93 -13.78
CA GLU A 17 18.80 2.51 -13.58
C GLU A 17 19.35 3.06 -12.26
N GLU A 18 19.12 4.34 -11.96
CA GLU A 18 19.46 4.93 -10.66
C GLU A 18 18.74 4.26 -9.50
N TYR A 19 17.46 3.93 -9.69
CA TYR A 19 16.69 3.19 -8.67
C TYR A 19 17.33 1.82 -8.38
N ILE A 20 17.68 1.07 -9.42
CA ILE A 20 18.36 -0.23 -9.31
C ILE A 20 19.70 -0.09 -8.59
N GLU A 21 20.50 0.92 -8.95
CA GLU A 21 21.80 1.19 -8.34
C GLU A 21 21.67 1.53 -6.84
N GLN A 22 20.71 2.38 -6.49
CA GLN A 22 20.47 2.78 -5.08
C GLN A 22 19.99 1.60 -4.21
N LYS A 23 19.12 0.74 -4.74
CA LYS A 23 18.60 -0.43 -4.00
C LYS A 23 19.58 -1.59 -3.97
N GLY A 24 20.53 -1.62 -4.87
CA GLY A 24 21.49 -2.73 -5.02
C GLY A 24 20.80 -4.02 -5.49
N ASN A 25 21.53 -5.13 -5.47
CA ASN A 25 20.99 -6.46 -5.74
C ASN A 25 20.17 -6.96 -4.53
N GLY A 26 19.15 -6.20 -4.16
CA GLY A 26 18.34 -6.49 -2.98
C GLY A 26 17.52 -7.75 -3.16
N ASP A 27 17.70 -8.69 -2.27
CA ASP A 27 16.79 -9.80 -2.06
C ASP A 27 15.40 -9.23 -1.71
N ILE A 28 14.41 -9.48 -2.57
CA ILE A 28 13.01 -9.04 -2.36
C ILE A 28 12.50 -9.55 -1.00
N MET A 29 12.86 -10.78 -0.64
CA MET A 29 12.51 -11.36 0.66
C MET A 29 13.22 -10.62 1.80
N GLY A 30 14.47 -10.21 1.61
CA GLY A 30 15.21 -9.41 2.58
C GLY A 30 14.58 -8.04 2.80
N SER A 31 14.16 -7.34 1.75
CA SER A 31 13.47 -6.05 1.86
C SER A 31 12.12 -6.16 2.56
N MET A 32 11.34 -7.20 2.27
CA MET A 32 10.08 -7.48 2.97
C MET A 32 10.32 -7.82 4.45
N MET A 33 11.37 -8.60 4.74
CA MET A 33 11.72 -8.98 6.11
C MET A 33 12.26 -7.79 6.93
N VAL A 34 13.07 -6.90 6.34
CA VAL A 34 13.57 -5.69 7.02
C VAL A 34 12.41 -4.77 7.41
N GLY A 35 11.44 -4.56 6.53
CA GLY A 35 10.25 -3.78 6.87
C GLY A 35 9.42 -4.41 8.00
N MET A 36 9.34 -5.74 8.07
CA MET A 36 8.72 -6.47 9.16
C MET A 36 9.54 -6.37 10.46
N VAL A 37 10.87 -6.50 10.39
CA VAL A 37 11.75 -6.45 11.56
C VAL A 37 11.79 -5.05 12.18
N ASP A 38 11.82 -3.98 11.37
CA ASP A 38 11.74 -2.61 11.89
C ASP A 38 10.40 -2.34 12.61
N SER A 39 9.32 -2.98 12.16
CA SER A 39 8.03 -2.93 12.86
C SER A 39 7.99 -3.77 14.13
N LEU A 40 8.91 -4.73 14.31
CA LEU A 40 9.03 -5.58 15.50
C LEU A 40 9.92 -4.96 16.60
N ASN A 41 10.79 -4.00 16.26
CA ASN A 41 11.64 -3.28 17.23
C ASN A 41 10.88 -2.14 17.92
N ILE A 42 9.72 -2.47 18.50
CA ILE A 42 8.93 -1.49 19.23
C ILE A 42 9.37 -1.52 20.69
N PRO A 43 9.69 -0.36 21.30
CA PRO A 43 10.07 -0.32 22.68
C PRO A 43 9.01 -0.94 23.58
N GLU A 44 9.42 -1.80 24.50
CA GLU A 44 8.57 -2.52 25.46
C GLU A 44 7.60 -1.57 26.21
N GLU A 45 7.99 -0.33 26.43
CA GLU A 45 7.19 0.72 27.05
C GLU A 45 5.88 1.02 26.30
N GLN A 46 5.81 0.77 24.99
CA GLN A 46 4.60 0.96 24.20
C GLN A 46 3.55 -0.14 24.40
N PHE A 47 3.96 -1.31 24.88
CA PHE A 47 3.06 -2.44 25.15
C PHE A 47 2.44 -2.39 26.55
N MET A 48 3.01 -1.62 27.46
CA MET A 48 2.68 -1.67 28.89
C MET A 48 1.51 -0.77 29.30
N ASN A 49 0.97 0.03 28.41
CA ASN A 49 -0.23 0.80 28.68
C ASN A 49 -1.49 -0.05 28.52
N ASN A 50 -2.14 -0.37 29.64
CA ASN A 50 -3.36 -1.18 29.77
C ASN A 50 -4.62 -0.62 29.08
N LYS A 51 -4.50 0.33 28.17
CA LYS A 51 -5.58 0.74 27.30
C LYS A 51 -5.46 -0.06 26.00
N PRO A 52 -6.58 -0.54 25.44
CA PRO A 52 -6.53 -1.05 24.08
C PRO A 52 -6.15 0.12 23.17
N ALA A 53 -4.85 0.24 22.88
CA ALA A 53 -4.26 1.33 22.11
C ALA A 53 -4.82 1.41 20.68
N TRP A 54 -5.51 0.35 20.23
CA TRP A 54 -6.24 0.38 18.97
C TRP A 54 -7.43 1.36 18.96
N LEU A 55 -7.93 1.76 20.15
CA LEU A 55 -8.89 2.85 20.26
C LEU A 55 -8.18 4.21 20.32
N GLY A 56 -6.86 4.19 20.62
CA GLY A 56 -6.05 5.39 20.79
C GLY A 56 -6.53 6.32 21.91
N ASP A 57 -5.61 7.02 22.53
CA ASP A 57 -5.95 8.34 23.02
C ASP A 57 -6.11 9.23 21.79
N GLU A 58 -7.08 10.13 21.79
CA GLU A 58 -7.13 11.17 20.77
C GLU A 58 -5.72 11.79 20.66
N PRO A 59 -5.17 11.93 19.46
CA PRO A 59 -3.86 12.51 19.32
C PRO A 59 -3.84 13.87 20.00
N GLN A 60 -2.79 14.13 20.78
CA GLN A 60 -2.58 15.44 21.38
C GLN A 60 -2.34 16.41 20.23
N LEU A 61 -3.34 17.20 19.91
CA LEU A 61 -3.23 18.22 18.88
C LEU A 61 -2.61 19.48 19.46
N ALA A 62 -1.77 20.16 18.69
CA ALA A 62 -1.31 21.49 19.07
C ALA A 62 -2.49 22.45 19.10
N ASP A 63 -2.43 23.43 20.02
CA ASP A 63 -3.45 24.49 20.14
C ASP A 63 -3.62 25.31 18.83
N LYS A 64 -2.64 25.22 17.94
CA LYS A 64 -2.63 25.99 16.68
C LYS A 64 -2.09 25.15 15.51
N VAL A 65 -2.88 25.15 14.46
CA VAL A 65 -2.48 24.68 13.14
C VAL A 65 -1.67 25.80 12.46
N GLU A 66 -0.48 25.46 11.92
CA GLU A 66 0.42 26.44 11.29
C GLU A 66 -0.15 26.96 9.96
N TYR A 67 -0.73 26.06 9.18
CA TYR A 67 -1.36 26.41 7.90
C TYR A 67 -2.47 25.44 7.54
N THR A 68 -3.33 25.88 6.61
CA THR A 68 -4.47 25.11 6.11
C THR A 68 -4.41 25.05 4.59
N LYS A 69 -4.78 23.90 4.03
CA LYS A 69 -4.97 23.67 2.60
C LYS A 69 -6.40 23.24 2.33
N ASP A 70 -6.90 23.50 1.13
CA ASP A 70 -8.24 23.12 0.69
C ASP A 70 -8.17 22.30 -0.61
N CYS A 71 -8.95 21.22 -0.69
CA CYS A 71 -9.10 20.41 -1.88
C CYS A 71 -10.52 19.82 -1.96
N GLU A 72 -10.89 19.28 -3.11
CA GLU A 72 -12.14 18.53 -3.25
C GLU A 72 -11.98 17.11 -2.69
N VAL A 73 -10.84 16.46 -2.98
CA VAL A 73 -10.56 15.10 -2.51
C VAL A 73 -9.19 15.04 -1.81
N LEU A 74 -9.20 14.61 -0.57
CA LEU A 74 -7.99 14.29 0.19
C LEU A 74 -7.77 12.78 0.16
N VAL A 75 -6.58 12.36 -0.28
CA VAL A 75 -6.11 10.97 -0.18
C VAL A 75 -5.06 10.88 0.92
N ILE A 76 -5.22 9.96 1.85
CA ILE A 76 -4.29 9.75 2.98
C ILE A 76 -3.52 8.45 2.74
N GLY A 77 -2.21 8.57 2.49
CA GLY A 77 -1.30 7.50 2.12
C GLY A 77 -1.12 7.41 0.60
N ALA A 78 0.14 7.39 0.14
CA ALA A 78 0.52 7.29 -1.26
C ALA A 78 1.08 5.91 -1.64
N GLY A 79 0.68 4.87 -0.92
CA GLY A 79 0.93 3.49 -1.34
C GLY A 79 0.20 3.17 -2.65
N GLN A 80 0.20 1.91 -3.06
CA GLN A 80 -0.47 1.44 -4.28
C GLN A 80 -1.92 1.93 -4.40
N ALA A 81 -2.72 1.76 -3.35
CA ALA A 81 -4.14 2.12 -3.36
C ALA A 81 -4.35 3.63 -3.43
N GLY A 82 -3.59 4.40 -2.62
CA GLY A 82 -3.71 5.85 -2.59
C GLY A 82 -3.21 6.50 -3.87
N THR A 83 -2.12 6.00 -4.45
CA THR A 83 -1.63 6.47 -5.75
C THR A 83 -2.65 6.24 -6.86
N ALA A 84 -3.28 5.05 -6.91
CA ALA A 84 -4.34 4.77 -7.88
C ALA A 84 -5.56 5.68 -7.67
N ALA A 85 -5.96 5.93 -6.42
CA ALA A 85 -7.06 6.82 -6.09
C ALA A 85 -6.74 8.28 -6.50
N ALA A 86 -5.56 8.77 -6.13
CA ALA A 86 -5.13 10.14 -6.46
C ALA A 86 -5.04 10.37 -7.97
N LEU A 87 -4.42 9.41 -8.69
CA LEU A 87 -4.33 9.45 -10.15
C LEU A 87 -5.72 9.50 -10.79
N ARG A 88 -6.63 8.64 -10.34
CA ARG A 88 -7.99 8.60 -10.89
C ARG A 88 -8.77 9.88 -10.59
N CYS A 89 -8.67 10.43 -9.38
CA CYS A 89 -9.29 11.71 -9.05
C CYS A 89 -8.77 12.85 -9.93
N ALA A 90 -7.45 12.89 -10.16
CA ALA A 90 -6.84 13.89 -11.02
C ALA A 90 -7.27 13.75 -12.50
N GLU A 91 -7.44 12.51 -13.00
CA GLU A 91 -8.00 12.26 -14.34
C GLU A 91 -9.43 12.79 -14.51
N GLU A 92 -10.24 12.72 -13.45
CA GLU A 92 -11.59 13.29 -13.45
C GLU A 92 -11.59 14.84 -13.27
N GLY A 93 -10.42 15.45 -13.16
CA GLY A 93 -10.26 16.90 -13.01
C GLY A 93 -10.59 17.43 -11.62
N LEU A 94 -10.63 16.56 -10.61
CA LEU A 94 -10.89 16.97 -9.23
C LEU A 94 -9.63 17.59 -8.61
N ASN A 95 -9.80 18.70 -7.88
CA ASN A 95 -8.74 19.28 -7.07
C ASN A 95 -8.37 18.29 -5.93
N THR A 96 -7.27 17.57 -6.12
CA THR A 96 -6.88 16.43 -5.29
C THR A 96 -5.57 16.70 -4.57
N SER A 97 -5.53 16.47 -3.26
CA SER A 97 -4.30 16.42 -2.46
C SER A 97 -4.08 15.01 -1.92
N CYS A 98 -2.84 14.51 -2.04
CA CYS A 98 -2.43 13.22 -1.50
C CYS A 98 -1.32 13.41 -0.46
N CYS A 99 -1.58 13.00 0.78
CA CYS A 99 -0.63 13.11 1.90
C CYS A 99 0.05 11.77 2.16
N GLU A 100 1.39 11.77 2.20
CA GLU A 100 2.21 10.58 2.42
C GLU A 100 3.19 10.81 3.57
N VAL A 101 3.30 9.82 4.46
CA VAL A 101 4.19 9.91 5.64
C VAL A 101 5.67 9.83 5.29
N GLN A 102 6.03 9.12 4.22
CA GLN A 102 7.41 9.06 3.75
C GLN A 102 7.77 10.35 3.01
N THR A 103 9.06 10.69 3.00
CA THR A 103 9.56 11.76 2.12
C THR A 103 9.65 11.25 0.68
N TRP A 104 9.65 12.16 -0.28
CA TRP A 104 9.81 11.77 -1.69
C TRP A 104 11.12 11.04 -1.96
N GLU A 105 12.17 11.45 -1.30
CA GLU A 105 13.51 10.90 -1.45
C GLU A 105 13.59 9.45 -0.97
N GLU A 106 12.92 9.15 0.14
CA GLU A 106 12.97 7.84 0.81
C GLU A 106 11.74 6.96 0.51
N TYR A 107 10.83 7.44 -0.34
CA TYR A 107 9.60 6.71 -0.62
C TYR A 107 9.90 5.29 -1.12
N ASP A 108 9.30 4.32 -0.48
CA ASP A 108 9.37 2.91 -0.85
C ASP A 108 8.00 2.22 -0.67
N ASN A 109 7.78 1.17 -1.44
CA ASN A 109 6.57 0.35 -1.36
C ASN A 109 6.97 -1.13 -1.42
N TYR A 110 6.61 -1.87 -0.39
CA TYR A 110 7.05 -3.26 -0.23
C TYR A 110 6.35 -4.26 -1.15
N ALA A 111 5.26 -3.89 -1.81
CA ALA A 111 4.63 -4.76 -2.79
C ALA A 111 5.59 -5.02 -3.96
N CYS A 112 5.57 -6.23 -4.51
CA CYS A 112 6.38 -6.60 -5.68
C CYS A 112 5.54 -7.14 -6.83
N ASP A 113 4.36 -7.64 -6.53
CA ASP A 113 3.53 -8.36 -7.48
C ASP A 113 2.08 -7.88 -7.41
N LEU A 114 1.43 -7.80 -8.56
CA LEU A 114 0.01 -7.55 -8.66
C LEU A 114 -0.68 -8.77 -9.25
N THR A 115 -1.60 -9.35 -8.53
CA THR A 115 -2.46 -10.41 -9.05
C THR A 115 -3.74 -9.80 -9.60
N THR A 116 -4.03 -10.10 -10.86
CA THR A 116 -5.23 -9.62 -11.56
C THR A 116 -5.80 -10.70 -12.45
N TYR A 117 -7.07 -10.56 -12.82
CA TYR A 117 -7.76 -11.53 -13.61
C TYR A 117 -8.28 -10.92 -14.91
N ASN A 118 -8.11 -11.64 -16.01
CA ASN A 118 -8.65 -11.30 -17.32
C ASN A 118 -8.21 -9.95 -17.89
N SER A 119 -7.04 -9.41 -17.45
CA SER A 119 -6.50 -8.22 -18.10
C SER A 119 -6.12 -8.50 -19.55
N LYS A 120 -6.25 -7.51 -20.40
CA LYS A 120 -5.82 -7.60 -21.80
C LYS A 120 -4.32 -7.92 -21.91
N PHE A 121 -3.51 -7.33 -21.01
CA PHE A 121 -2.08 -7.58 -20.93
C PHE A 121 -1.71 -9.06 -20.82
N PHE A 122 -2.50 -9.84 -20.06
CA PHE A 122 -2.30 -11.28 -19.94
C PHE A 122 -2.93 -12.07 -21.08
N LEU A 123 -4.14 -11.70 -21.49
CA LEU A 123 -4.85 -12.39 -22.55
C LEU A 123 -4.09 -12.30 -23.88
N ASP A 124 -3.48 -11.15 -24.17
CA ASP A 124 -2.64 -10.97 -25.38
C ASP A 124 -1.34 -11.82 -25.32
N LYS A 125 -0.93 -12.23 -24.14
CA LYS A 125 0.21 -13.14 -23.90
C LYS A 125 -0.20 -14.61 -23.76
N GLY A 126 -1.45 -14.94 -24.14
CA GLY A 126 -1.96 -16.29 -24.17
C GLY A 126 -2.47 -16.84 -22.83
N ALA A 127 -2.73 -15.97 -21.84
CA ALA A 127 -3.38 -16.42 -20.62
C ALA A 127 -4.80 -16.90 -20.87
N GLU A 128 -5.24 -17.89 -20.11
CA GLU A 128 -6.63 -18.37 -20.13
C GLU A 128 -7.56 -17.34 -19.51
N LYS A 129 -8.74 -17.20 -20.10
CA LYS A 129 -9.80 -16.37 -19.53
C LYS A 129 -10.60 -17.16 -18.52
N TYR A 130 -10.80 -16.59 -17.34
CA TYR A 130 -11.52 -17.22 -16.23
C TYR A 130 -12.91 -16.62 -16.04
N ASP A 131 -13.85 -17.45 -15.55
CA ASP A 131 -15.12 -16.94 -15.06
C ASP A 131 -14.89 -16.17 -13.75
N PRO A 132 -15.25 -14.89 -13.67
CA PRO A 132 -15.12 -14.12 -12.44
C PRO A 132 -15.87 -14.73 -11.24
N MET A 133 -16.94 -15.49 -11.47
CA MET A 133 -17.69 -16.11 -10.39
C MET A 133 -16.98 -17.34 -9.80
N ASP A 134 -16.21 -18.06 -10.60
CA ASP A 134 -15.33 -19.12 -10.08
C ASP A 134 -14.28 -18.53 -9.16
N ILE A 135 -13.65 -17.41 -9.57
CA ILE A 135 -12.65 -16.66 -8.77
C ILE A 135 -13.28 -16.16 -7.47
N PHE A 136 -14.42 -15.49 -7.57
CA PHE A 136 -15.16 -15.00 -6.41
C PHE A 136 -15.45 -16.13 -5.42
N THR A 137 -15.96 -17.26 -5.90
CA THR A 137 -16.32 -18.40 -5.05
C THR A 137 -15.10 -18.96 -4.32
N GLU A 138 -13.96 -19.09 -5.01
CA GLU A 138 -12.75 -19.58 -4.37
C GLU A 138 -12.21 -18.66 -3.29
N TYR A 139 -12.19 -17.34 -3.54
CA TYR A 139 -11.80 -16.38 -2.51
C TYR A 139 -12.72 -16.41 -1.30
N MET A 140 -14.03 -16.51 -1.52
CA MET A 140 -15.00 -16.57 -0.41
C MET A 140 -14.87 -17.86 0.40
N VAL A 141 -14.65 -19.00 -0.25
CA VAL A 141 -14.40 -20.28 0.43
C VAL A 141 -13.11 -20.19 1.25
N LYS A 142 -12.04 -19.62 0.67
CA LYS A 142 -10.76 -19.45 1.34
C LYS A 142 -10.83 -18.52 2.54
N ALA A 143 -11.57 -17.45 2.43
CA ALA A 143 -11.81 -16.52 3.52
C ALA A 143 -12.83 -17.04 4.55
N LEU A 144 -13.30 -18.30 4.42
CA LEU A 144 -14.31 -18.89 5.28
C LEU A 144 -15.58 -18.01 5.43
N GLY A 145 -15.90 -17.25 4.40
CA GLY A 145 -17.01 -16.30 4.40
C GLY A 145 -16.77 -14.98 5.16
N HIS A 146 -15.58 -14.77 5.73
CA HIS A 146 -15.27 -13.55 6.49
C HIS A 146 -14.90 -12.33 5.62
N ALA A 147 -14.63 -12.53 4.35
CA ALA A 147 -14.32 -11.42 3.44
C ALA A 147 -15.57 -10.64 3.02
N ASN A 148 -15.39 -9.35 2.74
CA ASN A 148 -16.47 -8.53 2.17
C ASN A 148 -16.78 -8.99 0.74
N GLN A 149 -17.95 -9.56 0.53
CA GLN A 149 -18.38 -10.15 -0.73
C GLN A 149 -18.35 -9.15 -1.90
N LYS A 150 -18.74 -7.89 -1.64
CA LYS A 150 -18.73 -6.86 -2.67
C LYS A 150 -17.31 -6.56 -3.15
N ILE A 151 -16.37 -6.41 -2.23
CA ILE A 151 -14.95 -6.15 -2.55
C ILE A 151 -14.36 -7.33 -3.32
N VAL A 152 -14.61 -8.57 -2.86
CA VAL A 152 -14.10 -9.77 -3.55
C VAL A 152 -14.70 -9.89 -4.96
N LYS A 153 -15.98 -9.60 -5.13
CA LYS A 153 -16.63 -9.62 -6.43
C LYS A 153 -16.08 -8.54 -7.36
N ASP A 154 -15.93 -7.31 -6.87
CA ASP A 154 -15.35 -6.20 -7.66
C ASP A 154 -13.90 -6.54 -8.06
N TYR A 155 -13.11 -7.13 -7.19
CA TYR A 155 -11.78 -7.61 -7.51
C TYR A 155 -11.78 -8.70 -8.59
N ALA A 156 -12.61 -9.73 -8.44
CA ALA A 156 -12.71 -10.81 -9.41
C ALA A 156 -13.17 -10.35 -10.81
N THR A 157 -14.02 -9.32 -10.85
CA THR A 157 -14.61 -8.84 -12.11
C THR A 157 -13.82 -7.71 -12.78
N ARG A 158 -13.08 -6.89 -12.00
CA ARG A 158 -12.52 -5.62 -12.47
C ARG A 158 -11.02 -5.48 -12.32
N SER A 159 -10.34 -6.41 -11.64
CA SER A 159 -8.89 -6.30 -11.41
C SER A 159 -8.09 -6.25 -12.72
N GLY A 160 -8.50 -6.96 -13.75
CA GLY A 160 -7.87 -6.91 -15.07
C GLY A 160 -7.99 -5.54 -15.73
N GLU A 161 -9.18 -4.95 -15.71
CA GLU A 161 -9.43 -3.60 -16.22
C GLU A 161 -8.57 -2.56 -15.46
N ALA A 162 -8.46 -2.71 -14.15
CA ALA A 162 -7.65 -1.81 -13.32
C ALA A 162 -6.15 -1.90 -13.67
N LEU A 163 -5.63 -3.12 -13.91
CA LEU A 163 -4.25 -3.29 -14.37
C LEU A 163 -4.05 -2.65 -15.75
N ASP A 164 -4.94 -2.93 -16.72
CA ASP A 164 -4.82 -2.40 -18.07
C ASP A 164 -4.85 -0.86 -18.07
N TRP A 165 -5.70 -0.25 -17.24
CA TRP A 165 -5.72 1.20 -17.02
C TRP A 165 -4.37 1.70 -16.46
N MET A 166 -3.83 1.06 -15.43
CA MET A 166 -2.54 1.44 -14.83
C MET A 166 -1.40 1.36 -15.84
N LEU A 167 -1.35 0.28 -16.64
CA LEU A 167 -0.33 0.09 -17.66
C LEU A 167 -0.39 1.15 -18.77
N ALA A 168 -1.60 1.65 -19.09
CA ALA A 168 -1.79 2.70 -20.09
C ALA A 168 -1.23 4.06 -19.67
N GLU A 169 -1.06 4.30 -18.37
CA GLU A 169 -0.46 5.53 -17.83
C GLU A 169 1.08 5.52 -17.86
N LEU A 170 1.68 4.37 -18.08
CA LEU A 170 3.13 4.18 -18.06
C LEU A 170 3.71 4.18 -19.48
N ASP A 171 4.99 4.52 -19.59
CA ASP A 171 5.71 4.42 -20.83
C ASP A 171 5.73 2.97 -21.35
N PRO A 172 5.35 2.70 -22.63
CA PRO A 172 5.29 1.36 -23.17
C PRO A 172 6.63 0.60 -23.14
N ASP A 173 7.75 1.32 -23.34
CA ASP A 173 9.08 0.70 -23.29
C ASP A 173 9.46 0.30 -21.86
N TYR A 174 9.07 1.13 -20.89
CA TYR A 174 9.19 0.80 -19.46
C TYR A 174 8.37 -0.46 -19.12
N VAL A 175 7.10 -0.50 -19.52
CA VAL A 175 6.24 -1.66 -19.31
C VAL A 175 6.81 -2.91 -19.98
N ALA A 176 7.27 -2.80 -21.22
CA ALA A 176 7.85 -3.93 -21.95
C ALA A 176 9.11 -4.48 -21.28
N LYS A 177 9.92 -3.60 -20.65
CA LYS A 177 11.17 -3.99 -20.00
C LYS A 177 10.94 -4.58 -18.61
N TYR A 178 10.03 -4.02 -17.79
CA TYR A 178 9.95 -4.31 -16.37
C TYR A 178 8.67 -5.01 -15.93
N ALA A 179 7.59 -5.00 -16.71
CA ALA A 179 6.34 -5.68 -16.37
C ALA A 179 6.28 -7.08 -17.01
N HIS A 180 6.43 -8.10 -16.18
CA HIS A 180 6.43 -9.49 -16.65
C HIS A 180 5.10 -10.18 -16.29
N ALA A 181 4.47 -10.77 -17.30
CA ALA A 181 3.30 -11.62 -17.09
C ALA A 181 3.76 -13.01 -16.62
N VAL A 182 3.34 -13.40 -15.44
CA VAL A 182 3.58 -14.74 -14.90
C VAL A 182 2.25 -15.46 -14.79
N ASN A 183 2.07 -16.48 -15.62
CA ASN A 183 0.88 -17.31 -15.61
C ASN A 183 1.13 -18.53 -14.72
N TYR A 184 0.62 -18.50 -13.50
CA TYR A 184 0.58 -19.68 -12.68
C TYR A 184 -0.69 -20.48 -13.02
N LYS A 185 -0.53 -21.71 -13.47
CA LYS A 185 -1.64 -22.66 -13.54
C LYS A 185 -1.97 -23.11 -12.13
N GLY A 186 -2.89 -22.43 -11.48
CA GLY A 186 -3.45 -22.86 -10.22
C GLY A 186 -4.37 -24.08 -10.39
N ASN A 187 -4.53 -24.87 -9.34
CA ASN A 187 -5.54 -25.91 -9.28
C ASN A 187 -6.92 -25.28 -9.02
N LYS A 188 -7.92 -25.67 -9.80
CA LYS A 188 -9.33 -25.27 -9.61
C LYS A 188 -9.92 -25.69 -8.26
N HIS A 189 -9.21 -26.49 -7.49
CA HIS A 189 -9.74 -27.04 -6.25
C HIS A 189 -8.74 -26.81 -5.11
N PHE A 190 -9.27 -26.31 -4.07
CA PHE A 190 -8.67 -26.03 -2.78
C PHE A 190 -8.07 -27.28 -2.14
N GLN A 191 -6.91 -27.72 -2.59
CA GLN A 191 -6.31 -28.95 -2.08
C GLN A 191 -5.29 -28.75 -0.98
N ASN A 192 -4.80 -27.51 -0.77
CA ASN A 192 -3.83 -27.26 0.30
C ASN A 192 -3.89 -25.81 0.79
N PRO A 193 -4.34 -25.56 2.01
CA PRO A 193 -4.42 -24.22 2.59
C PRO A 193 -3.04 -23.57 2.82
N CYS A 194 -1.97 -24.34 2.78
CA CYS A 194 -0.61 -23.87 3.04
C CYS A 194 0.22 -23.64 1.77
N SER A 195 -0.28 -24.05 0.60
CA SER A 195 0.46 -23.84 -0.63
C SER A 195 0.07 -22.52 -1.29
N HIS A 196 1.03 -21.83 -1.82
CA HIS A 196 0.87 -20.62 -2.64
C HIS A 196 0.21 -20.93 -4.00
N SER A 197 -0.41 -22.10 -4.15
CA SER A 197 -1.05 -22.60 -5.36
C SER A 197 -2.46 -22.08 -5.55
N TYR A 198 -2.65 -20.80 -5.26
CA TYR A 198 -3.90 -20.16 -5.65
C TYR A 198 -3.82 -19.79 -7.11
N TYR A 199 -4.96 -19.69 -7.74
CA TYR A 199 -5.18 -19.05 -9.01
C TYR A 199 -4.43 -17.73 -9.17
N TYR A 200 -3.12 -17.79 -9.27
CA TYR A 200 -2.32 -16.69 -9.78
C TYR A 200 -2.38 -16.75 -11.31
N VAL A 201 -3.56 -16.50 -11.82
CA VAL A 201 -3.77 -16.57 -13.25
C VAL A 201 -3.31 -15.33 -13.97
N GLY A 202 -2.76 -14.41 -13.28
CA GLY A 202 -2.27 -13.21 -13.88
C GLY A 202 -1.49 -12.40 -12.86
N MET A 203 -0.31 -12.87 -12.50
CA MET A 203 0.59 -12.10 -11.68
C MET A 203 1.48 -11.25 -12.58
N THR A 204 1.40 -9.93 -12.42
CA THR A 204 2.38 -9.03 -13.02
C THR A 204 3.51 -8.85 -12.03
N GLN A 205 4.69 -9.33 -12.39
CA GLN A 205 5.91 -9.12 -11.63
C GLN A 205 6.65 -7.93 -12.21
N TRP A 206 7.00 -6.97 -11.36
CA TRP A 206 7.76 -5.79 -11.72
C TRP A 206 9.21 -6.00 -11.33
N ARG A 207 10.00 -6.49 -12.28
CA ARG A 207 11.41 -6.86 -12.02
C ARG A 207 12.32 -6.39 -13.14
N ASP A 208 13.51 -6.00 -12.75
CA ASP A 208 14.61 -5.98 -13.69
C ASP A 208 15.12 -7.41 -13.87
N THR A 209 14.81 -7.99 -15.01
CA THR A 209 15.26 -9.33 -15.37
C THR A 209 16.57 -9.31 -16.14
N GLY A 210 17.40 -8.25 -16.01
CA GLY A 210 18.70 -8.15 -16.67
C GLY A 210 19.37 -9.49 -16.96
N THR A 211 20.43 -9.58 -17.61
CA THR A 211 21.09 -10.83 -18.08
C THR A 211 21.47 -11.83 -16.97
N ASP A 212 21.28 -11.45 -15.70
CA ASP A 212 21.52 -12.30 -14.54
C ASP A 212 20.18 -12.62 -13.84
N THR A 213 19.77 -13.88 -13.90
CA THR A 213 18.54 -14.40 -13.27
C THR A 213 18.52 -14.30 -11.73
N ASN A 214 19.60 -13.87 -11.11
CA ASN A 214 19.72 -13.67 -9.67
C ASN A 214 19.50 -12.21 -9.26
N THR A 215 19.40 -11.26 -10.19
CA THR A 215 19.07 -9.87 -9.88
C THR A 215 17.55 -9.70 -9.79
N ASN A 216 17.01 -9.89 -8.61
CA ASN A 216 15.58 -9.70 -8.32
C ASN A 216 15.32 -8.27 -7.84
N ASN A 217 15.68 -7.27 -8.63
CA ASN A 217 15.33 -5.90 -8.29
C ASN A 217 13.82 -5.70 -8.42
N ASN A 218 13.17 -5.44 -7.30
CA ASN A 218 11.77 -5.09 -7.28
C ASN A 218 11.58 -3.68 -7.86
N MET A 219 10.95 -3.59 -9.03
CA MET A 219 10.67 -2.32 -9.71
C MET A 219 9.31 -1.72 -9.33
N TRP A 220 8.53 -2.38 -8.48
CA TRP A 220 7.21 -1.88 -8.11
C TRP A 220 7.22 -0.53 -7.40
N PRO A 221 8.11 -0.27 -6.42
CA PRO A 221 8.18 1.05 -5.78
C PRO A 221 8.49 2.17 -6.78
N TYR A 222 9.38 1.91 -7.74
CA TYR A 222 9.67 2.86 -8.81
C TYR A 222 8.46 3.04 -9.75
N THR A 223 7.74 1.97 -10.08
CA THR A 223 6.50 2.03 -10.86
C THR A 223 5.46 2.91 -10.18
N VAL A 224 5.29 2.76 -8.85
CA VAL A 224 4.36 3.62 -8.09
C VAL A 224 4.79 5.08 -8.14
N ARG A 225 6.10 5.39 -8.07
CA ARG A 225 6.62 6.75 -8.24
C ARG A 225 6.25 7.33 -9.61
N LEU A 226 6.38 6.55 -10.69
CA LEU A 226 5.97 7.00 -12.02
C LEU A 226 4.46 7.32 -12.07
N LEU A 227 3.63 6.50 -11.44
CA LEU A 227 2.18 6.77 -11.36
C LEU A 227 1.86 8.00 -10.51
N GLN A 228 2.62 8.25 -9.43
CA GLN A 228 2.51 9.48 -8.64
C GLN A 228 2.88 10.71 -9.48
N GLN A 229 3.95 10.63 -10.27
CA GLN A 229 4.33 11.70 -11.21
C GLN A 229 3.23 11.95 -12.26
N LYS A 230 2.59 10.88 -12.77
CA LYS A 230 1.43 11.02 -13.68
C LYS A 230 0.25 11.72 -13.00
N ALA A 231 -0.02 11.42 -11.74
CA ALA A 231 -1.06 12.13 -10.99
C ALA A 231 -0.72 13.63 -10.82
N VAL A 232 0.56 13.96 -10.56
CA VAL A 232 1.03 15.35 -10.49
C VAL A 232 0.88 16.07 -11.85
N GLU A 233 1.26 15.41 -12.96
CA GLU A 233 1.08 15.94 -14.31
C GLU A 233 -0.40 16.27 -14.62
N LYS A 234 -1.33 15.53 -14.00
CA LYS A 234 -2.79 15.73 -14.13
C LYS A 234 -3.38 16.68 -13.08
N GLY A 235 -2.54 17.29 -12.22
CA GLY A 235 -2.94 18.32 -11.26
C GLY A 235 -3.13 17.88 -9.81
N CYS A 236 -2.80 16.64 -9.44
CA CYS A 236 -2.78 16.22 -8.05
C CYS A 236 -1.60 16.86 -7.31
N GLU A 237 -1.85 17.40 -6.12
CA GLU A 237 -0.80 17.84 -5.22
C GLU A 237 -0.39 16.69 -4.27
N TYR A 238 0.90 16.32 -4.26
CA TYR A 238 1.44 15.41 -3.26
C TYR A 238 2.13 16.16 -2.13
N ILE A 239 1.83 15.78 -0.89
CA ILE A 239 2.43 16.33 0.33
C ILE A 239 3.14 15.18 1.03
N TYR A 240 4.45 15.08 0.80
CA TYR A 240 5.31 14.07 1.42
C TYR A 240 5.79 14.50 2.80
N GLY A 241 6.17 13.54 3.65
CA GLY A 241 6.57 13.80 5.05
C GLY A 241 5.37 14.15 5.93
N ALA A 242 4.16 13.89 5.49
CA ALA A 242 2.91 14.24 6.17
C ALA A 242 2.35 13.05 6.96
N GLN A 243 2.48 13.07 8.27
CA GLN A 243 1.88 12.07 9.15
C GLN A 243 0.44 12.44 9.50
N GLY A 244 -0.53 11.64 9.05
CA GLY A 244 -1.94 11.81 9.42
C GLY A 244 -2.16 11.48 10.90
N LEU A 245 -2.84 12.36 11.61
CA LEU A 245 -3.12 12.24 13.04
C LEU A 245 -4.59 11.91 13.31
N THR A 246 -5.50 12.67 12.74
CA THR A 246 -6.93 12.51 12.96
C THR A 246 -7.74 13.08 11.79
N LEU A 247 -8.95 12.54 11.62
CA LEU A 247 -9.93 13.10 10.69
C LEU A 247 -10.68 14.28 11.34
N GLY A 248 -10.90 15.33 10.58
CA GLY A 248 -11.80 16.41 10.95
C GLY A 248 -13.26 15.99 10.78
N HIS A 249 -14.13 16.35 11.74
CA HIS A 249 -15.56 16.06 11.68
C HIS A 249 -16.38 17.29 12.01
N GLU A 250 -17.43 17.52 11.26
CA GLU A 250 -18.43 18.52 11.57
C GLU A 250 -19.82 17.95 11.30
N ASN A 251 -20.71 18.00 12.30
CA ASN A 251 -22.09 17.51 12.19
C ASN A 251 -22.20 16.06 11.65
N GLY A 252 -21.25 15.19 12.02
CA GLY A 252 -21.22 13.79 11.57
C GLY A 252 -20.66 13.59 10.16
N LYS A 253 -20.18 14.63 9.49
CA LYS A 253 -19.52 14.58 8.20
C LYS A 253 -18.00 14.76 8.40
N VAL A 254 -17.21 13.96 7.70
CA VAL A 254 -15.75 14.16 7.61
C VAL A 254 -15.49 15.39 6.74
N THR A 255 -14.63 16.30 7.22
CA THR A 255 -14.32 17.59 6.58
C THR A 255 -12.85 17.74 6.21
N GLY A 256 -12.05 16.69 6.39
CA GLY A 256 -10.63 16.72 6.10
C GLY A 256 -9.82 15.93 7.13
N ALA A 257 -8.55 16.30 7.32
CA ALA A 257 -7.68 15.69 8.29
C ALA A 257 -6.60 16.66 8.80
N ILE A 258 -6.04 16.33 9.96
CA ILE A 258 -4.91 17.04 10.58
C ILE A 258 -3.66 16.15 10.49
N PHE A 259 -2.55 16.79 10.15
CA PHE A 259 -1.26 16.16 9.94
C PHE A 259 -0.17 16.87 10.74
N THR A 260 0.95 16.20 10.92
CA THR A 260 2.24 16.84 11.18
C THR A 260 3.13 16.70 9.96
N ASP A 261 3.91 17.73 9.66
CA ASP A 261 4.98 17.65 8.67
C ASP A 261 6.26 17.05 9.28
N ILE A 262 7.32 16.93 8.47
CA ILE A 262 8.61 16.36 8.85
C ILE A 262 9.29 17.14 9.99
N ASP A 263 8.99 18.44 10.15
CA ASP A 263 9.48 19.30 11.22
C ASP A 263 8.60 19.22 12.48
N GLY A 264 7.52 18.45 12.45
CA GLY A 264 6.56 18.31 13.54
C GLY A 264 5.56 19.46 13.64
N LYS A 265 5.45 20.30 12.62
CA LYS A 265 4.46 21.36 12.57
C LYS A 265 3.09 20.80 12.18
N TYR A 266 2.06 21.29 12.82
CA TYR A 266 0.69 20.87 12.54
C TYR A 266 0.11 21.62 11.36
N PHE A 267 -0.51 20.91 10.44
CA PHE A 267 -1.31 21.48 9.36
C PHE A 267 -2.61 20.73 9.15
N GLN A 268 -3.56 21.39 8.52
CA GLN A 268 -4.87 20.83 8.23
C GLN A 268 -5.13 20.85 6.73
N VAL A 269 -5.71 19.76 6.23
CA VAL A 269 -6.27 19.72 4.87
C VAL A 269 -7.77 19.59 5.00
N ASN A 270 -8.51 20.60 4.51
CA ASN A 270 -9.95 20.53 4.37
C ASN A 270 -10.31 19.86 3.05
N ALA A 271 -11.34 19.03 3.05
CA ALA A 271 -11.77 18.33 1.85
C ALA A 271 -13.27 18.04 1.86
N ASP A 272 -13.88 18.01 0.68
CA ASP A 272 -15.28 17.58 0.52
C ASP A 272 -15.42 16.07 0.69
N ALA A 273 -14.37 15.31 0.30
CA ALA A 273 -14.28 13.87 0.47
C ALA A 273 -12.88 13.44 0.90
N VAL A 274 -12.79 12.37 1.71
CA VAL A 274 -11.53 11.80 2.18
C VAL A 274 -11.46 10.32 1.82
N ILE A 275 -10.37 9.92 1.19
CA ILE A 275 -10.02 8.52 0.90
C ILE A 275 -8.88 8.12 1.83
N VAL A 276 -9.15 7.19 2.75
CA VAL A 276 -8.12 6.64 3.64
C VAL A 276 -7.48 5.44 2.96
N ALA A 277 -6.22 5.56 2.57
CA ALA A 277 -5.41 4.55 1.91
C ALA A 277 -4.07 4.31 2.66
N ALA A 278 -4.12 4.46 3.99
CA ALA A 278 -2.95 4.46 4.87
C ALA A 278 -2.37 3.05 5.17
N GLY A 279 -2.83 2.04 4.44
CA GLY A 279 -2.40 0.66 4.64
C GLY A 279 -3.16 -0.05 5.77
N ASP A 280 -2.53 -1.07 6.34
CA ASP A 280 -3.10 -1.87 7.42
C ASP A 280 -2.63 -1.39 8.80
N PHE A 281 -3.03 -2.13 9.83
CA PHE A 281 -2.66 -1.88 11.22
C PHE A 281 -1.36 -2.58 11.65
N GLY A 282 -0.63 -3.21 10.73
CA GLY A 282 0.58 -3.99 11.04
C GLY A 282 1.68 -3.17 11.73
N GLY A 283 1.72 -1.86 11.47
CA GLY A 283 2.58 -0.92 12.16
C GLY A 283 2.10 -0.50 13.57
N ASN A 284 0.94 -0.98 14.03
CA ASN A 284 0.43 -0.75 15.37
C ASN A 284 0.50 -2.05 16.19
N PRO A 285 1.43 -2.14 17.17
CA PRO A 285 1.67 -3.39 17.92
C PRO A 285 0.45 -3.87 18.68
N ASP A 286 -0.27 -2.94 19.32
CA ASP A 286 -1.43 -3.30 20.15
C ASP A 286 -2.59 -3.81 19.30
N MET A 287 -2.83 -3.20 18.12
CA MET A 287 -3.82 -3.71 17.18
C MET A 287 -3.42 -5.08 16.65
N ARG A 288 -2.12 -5.27 16.35
CA ARG A 288 -1.59 -6.53 15.87
C ARG A 288 -1.75 -7.64 16.92
N LEU A 289 -1.30 -7.37 18.15
CA LEU A 289 -1.46 -8.30 19.27
C LEU A 289 -2.94 -8.68 19.46
N LYS A 290 -3.82 -7.69 19.49
CA LYS A 290 -5.25 -7.93 19.64
C LYS A 290 -5.84 -8.78 18.50
N ALA A 291 -5.41 -8.57 17.26
CA ALA A 291 -5.86 -9.37 16.14
C ALA A 291 -5.38 -10.83 16.21
N GLN A 292 -4.29 -11.10 16.93
CA GLN A 292 -3.76 -12.44 17.14
C GLN A 292 -4.40 -13.17 18.34
N LEU A 293 -4.95 -12.42 19.30
CA LEU A 293 -5.58 -13.01 20.50
C LEU A 293 -6.89 -13.71 20.12
N LYS A 294 -7.04 -14.96 20.57
CA LYS A 294 -8.26 -15.76 20.43
C LYS A 294 -9.21 -15.60 21.61
N GLY A 295 -8.71 -15.05 22.72
CA GLY A 295 -9.48 -14.77 23.93
C GLY A 295 -9.37 -15.85 25.00
N ASP A 296 -8.56 -16.88 24.79
CA ASP A 296 -8.28 -17.98 25.71
C ASP A 296 -6.80 -18.12 26.07
N GLU A 297 -5.97 -17.13 25.66
CA GLU A 297 -4.54 -17.12 25.95
C GLU A 297 -4.24 -16.91 27.43
N THR A 298 -3.22 -17.63 27.91
CA THR A 298 -2.68 -17.38 29.25
C THR A 298 -1.80 -16.11 29.26
N PRO A 299 -1.57 -15.50 30.43
CA PRO A 299 -0.65 -14.36 30.54
C PRO A 299 0.75 -14.65 29.96
N GLU A 300 1.27 -15.86 30.17
CA GLU A 300 2.57 -16.27 29.63
C GLU A 300 2.57 -16.39 28.10
N GLN A 301 1.45 -16.82 27.51
CA GLN A 301 1.30 -16.84 26.05
C GLN A 301 1.25 -15.43 25.48
N ILE A 302 0.52 -14.52 26.14
CA ILE A 302 0.46 -13.10 25.73
C ILE A 302 1.84 -12.46 25.81
N GLU A 303 2.59 -12.67 26.89
CA GLU A 303 3.96 -12.12 27.01
C GLU A 303 4.88 -12.64 25.89
N ARG A 304 4.82 -13.93 25.59
CA ARG A 304 5.61 -14.50 24.48
C ARG A 304 5.21 -13.93 23.10
N MET A 305 3.91 -13.67 22.88
CA MET A 305 3.43 -13.06 21.62
C MET A 305 3.86 -11.59 21.47
N LYS A 306 4.25 -10.93 22.56
CA LYS A 306 4.82 -9.59 22.53
C LYS A 306 6.31 -9.61 22.16
N GLU A 307 7.01 -10.72 22.46
CA GLU A 307 8.42 -10.91 22.18
C GLU A 307 8.70 -11.39 20.73
N GLU A 308 7.72 -12.03 20.10
CA GLU A 308 7.74 -12.49 18.69
C GLU A 308 7.22 -11.39 17.74
#